data_b27179362cb8f6da8c170abeb14c0d2b
#
_entry.id   b27179362cb8f6da8c170abeb14c0d2b
#
_cell.length_a   1.000
_cell.length_b   1.000
_cell.length_c   1.000
_cell.angle_alpha   90.00
_cell.angle_beta   90.00
_cell.angle_gamma   90.00
#
_symmetry.space_group_name_H-M   'P 1'
#
loop_
_entity.id
_entity.type
_entity.pdbx_description
1 polymer ?
#
loop_
_entity_poly.entity_id
_entity_poly.type
_entity_poly.pdbx_seq_one_letter_code
_entity_poly.pdbx_strand_id
1 'polypeptide(L)'
;MFTISFDFDETTKKVTNVKVVSVDKIIPTSANYLEVQDNKLKFGKDSIKLLEATSGDRIQITYWQVDSQTTFPVIGKSEVFTDKDGGTVLTKSDTISFRGNQRTVLLEYGNLFELESFKPGIFKLVPITQLKDNLEQEKKELDNLNSIDDDLFDDLPFFN
;
A
#
# COMPACT_ATOMS: atom_id res chain seq x y z
N MET A 1 10.15 4.86 -4.66
CA MET A 1 11.40 4.33 -5.25
C MET A 1 12.29 3.91 -4.11
N PHE A 2 12.71 2.69 -4.11
CA PHE A 2 13.70 2.21 -3.16
C PHE A 2 15.00 1.93 -3.91
N THR A 3 16.10 2.17 -3.25
CA THR A 3 17.42 1.88 -3.80
C THR A 3 18.02 0.73 -2.99
N ILE A 4 18.31 -0.35 -3.67
CA ILE A 4 19.08 -1.45 -3.08
C ILE A 4 20.54 -1.20 -3.41
N SER A 5 21.38 -1.03 -2.39
CA SER A 5 22.82 -1.03 -2.57
C SER A 5 23.39 -2.36 -2.08
N PHE A 6 24.28 -2.91 -2.83
CA PHE A 6 24.99 -4.12 -2.47
C PHE A 6 26.43 -4.04 -2.95
N ASP A 7 27.30 -4.72 -2.25
CA ASP A 7 28.68 -4.91 -2.67
C ASP A 7 28.81 -6.30 -3.30
N PHE A 8 29.36 -6.35 -4.49
CA PHE A 8 29.66 -7.60 -5.18
C PHE A 8 31.17 -7.85 -5.15
N ASP A 9 31.55 -8.97 -4.56
CA ASP A 9 32.94 -9.43 -4.57
C ASP A 9 33.17 -10.33 -5.78
N GLU A 10 33.92 -9.84 -6.75
CA GLU A 10 34.25 -10.58 -7.97
C GLU A 10 35.10 -11.82 -7.71
N THR A 11 35.87 -11.81 -6.64
CA THR A 11 36.77 -12.92 -6.29
C THR A 11 36.02 -14.10 -5.69
N THR A 12 35.10 -13.84 -4.77
CA THR A 12 34.27 -14.85 -4.11
C THR A 12 32.94 -15.08 -4.80
N LYS A 13 32.56 -14.20 -5.74
CA LYS A 13 31.25 -14.12 -6.41
C LYS A 13 30.07 -14.08 -5.43
N LYS A 14 30.28 -13.43 -4.30
CA LYS A 14 29.27 -13.23 -3.26
C LYS A 14 28.78 -11.81 -3.23
N VAL A 15 27.50 -11.66 -3.00
CA VAL A 15 26.87 -10.38 -2.71
C VAL A 15 26.94 -10.16 -1.20
N THR A 16 27.60 -9.10 -0.79
CA THR A 16 27.74 -8.70 0.62
C THR A 16 27.14 -7.31 0.86
N ASN A 17 26.85 -6.99 2.11
CA ASN A 17 26.36 -5.66 2.52
C ASN A 17 25.12 -5.20 1.75
N VAL A 18 24.14 -6.10 1.56
CA VAL A 18 22.86 -5.70 0.99
C VAL A 18 22.17 -4.74 1.96
N LYS A 19 22.10 -3.48 1.57
CA LYS A 19 21.37 -2.45 2.31
C LYS A 19 20.17 -2.01 1.51
N VAL A 20 19.00 -2.12 2.11
CA VAL A 20 17.82 -1.43 1.61
C VAL A 20 17.88 0.00 2.16
N VAL A 21 18.24 0.95 1.33
CA VAL A 21 18.32 2.36 1.70
C VAL A 21 16.93 2.96 1.57
N SER A 22 16.33 3.25 2.70
CA SER A 22 15.05 3.93 2.93
C SER A 22 13.81 3.22 2.39
N VAL A 23 13.14 2.50 3.28
CA VAL A 23 11.74 2.07 3.09
C VAL A 23 10.84 2.74 4.14
N ASP A 24 11.22 3.89 4.65
CA ASP A 24 10.43 4.53 5.70
C ASP A 24 9.12 5.15 5.18
N LYS A 25 8.96 5.27 3.88
CA LYS A 25 7.72 5.77 3.28
C LYS A 25 7.55 5.19 1.88
N ILE A 26 6.50 4.38 1.71
CA ILE A 26 6.04 4.04 0.36
C ILE A 26 5.51 5.34 -0.26
N ILE A 27 6.26 5.89 -1.21
CA ILE A 27 5.79 7.02 -2.01
C ILE A 27 5.00 6.42 -3.16
N PRO A 28 3.70 6.67 -3.25
CA PRO A 28 2.92 6.17 -4.37
C PRO A 28 3.50 6.72 -5.69
N THR A 29 3.64 5.84 -6.67
CA THR A 29 4.16 6.20 -8.00
C THR A 29 3.18 7.04 -8.81
N SER A 30 1.93 7.11 -8.38
CA SER A 30 0.90 7.96 -8.99
C SER A 30 0.26 8.85 -7.93
N ALA A 31 -0.41 9.92 -8.35
CA ALA A 31 -1.18 10.79 -7.46
C ALA A 31 -2.57 10.22 -7.13
N ASN A 32 -2.87 8.97 -7.53
CA ASN A 32 -4.07 8.24 -7.15
C ASN A 32 -3.81 7.43 -5.88
N TYR A 33 -3.98 8.06 -4.74
CA TYR A 33 -3.79 7.40 -3.44
C TYR A 33 -4.68 7.98 -2.36
N LEU A 34 -4.89 7.19 -1.32
CA LEU A 34 -5.49 7.56 -0.05
C LEU A 34 -4.56 7.10 1.07
N GLU A 35 -4.09 8.01 1.90
CA GLU A 35 -3.22 7.72 3.04
C GLU A 35 -3.96 7.92 4.37
N VAL A 36 -3.90 6.92 5.23
CA VAL A 36 -4.43 7.02 6.60
C VAL A 36 -3.41 7.70 7.49
N GLN A 37 -3.74 8.90 7.97
CA GLN A 37 -2.95 9.66 8.93
C GLN A 37 -3.59 9.58 10.33
N ASP A 38 -3.01 10.24 11.33
CA ASP A 38 -3.44 10.10 12.72
C ASP A 38 -4.92 10.37 12.95
N ASN A 39 -5.45 11.47 12.42
CA ASN A 39 -6.85 11.88 12.60
C ASN A 39 -7.57 12.21 11.31
N LYS A 40 -6.96 11.88 10.17
CA LYS A 40 -7.48 12.28 8.86
C LYS A 40 -7.04 11.29 7.78
N LEU A 41 -7.76 11.32 6.67
CA LEU A 41 -7.35 10.69 5.43
C LEU A 41 -6.89 11.78 4.47
N LYS A 42 -5.74 11.56 3.85
CA LYS A 42 -5.19 12.43 2.82
C LYS A 42 -5.33 11.81 1.45
N PHE A 43 -5.85 12.59 0.52
CA PHE A 43 -6.04 12.18 -0.87
C PHE A 43 -4.94 12.73 -1.77
N GLY A 44 -4.51 11.92 -2.73
CA GLY A 44 -3.73 12.41 -3.86
C GLY A 44 -4.62 13.19 -4.84
N LYS A 45 -4.01 14.03 -5.66
CA LYS A 45 -4.73 14.89 -6.60
C LYS A 45 -5.56 14.11 -7.62
N ASP A 46 -5.05 12.98 -8.10
CA ASP A 46 -5.76 12.14 -9.07
C ASP A 46 -6.93 11.40 -8.42
N SER A 47 -6.83 11.04 -7.13
CA SER A 47 -7.95 10.47 -6.38
C SER A 47 -9.12 11.44 -6.25
N ILE A 48 -8.84 12.70 -6.00
CA ILE A 48 -9.85 13.76 -5.96
C ILE A 48 -10.52 13.93 -7.32
N LYS A 49 -9.77 13.88 -8.41
CA LYS A 49 -10.29 13.93 -9.78
C LYS A 49 -11.19 12.73 -10.10
N LEU A 50 -10.78 11.53 -9.71
CA LEU A 50 -11.57 10.31 -9.90
C LEU A 50 -12.91 10.39 -9.15
N LEU A 51 -12.90 10.89 -7.93
CA LEU A 51 -14.09 11.10 -7.13
C LEU A 51 -14.98 12.24 -7.65
N GLU A 52 -14.44 13.07 -8.54
CA GLU A 52 -15.09 14.31 -8.98
C GLU A 52 -15.50 15.20 -7.80
N ALA A 53 -14.66 15.21 -6.76
CA ALA A 53 -14.93 15.89 -5.52
C ALA A 53 -14.27 17.26 -5.48
N THR A 54 -14.95 18.19 -4.80
CA THR A 54 -14.43 19.53 -4.52
C THR A 54 -14.52 19.78 -3.01
N SER A 55 -13.76 20.77 -2.53
CA SER A 55 -13.83 21.19 -1.13
C SER A 55 -15.28 21.53 -0.74
N GLY A 56 -15.73 20.96 0.36
CA GLY A 56 -17.11 21.07 0.83
C GLY A 56 -17.98 19.86 0.52
N ASP A 57 -17.60 19.01 -0.42
CA ASP A 57 -18.30 17.76 -0.68
C ASP A 57 -18.11 16.77 0.47
N ARG A 58 -19.11 15.95 0.73
CA ARG A 58 -19.03 14.88 1.72
C ARG A 58 -18.52 13.60 1.07
N ILE A 59 -17.49 13.04 1.66
CA ILE A 59 -16.89 11.76 1.25
C ILE A 59 -17.24 10.70 2.28
N GLN A 60 -17.64 9.55 1.80
CA GLN A 60 -18.03 8.43 2.64
C GLN A 60 -17.27 7.18 2.28
N ILE A 61 -16.83 6.44 3.31
CA ILE A 61 -16.24 5.11 3.18
C ILE A 61 -17.22 4.12 3.79
N THR A 62 -17.50 3.06 3.04
CA THR A 62 -18.30 1.94 3.53
C THR A 62 -17.63 0.63 3.11
N TYR A 63 -18.22 -0.49 3.53
CA TYR A 63 -17.66 -1.81 3.27
C TYR A 63 -18.63 -2.61 2.43
N TRP A 64 -18.16 -3.08 1.29
CA TRP A 64 -18.92 -3.89 0.37
C TRP A 64 -18.74 -5.37 0.71
N GLN A 65 -19.82 -6.08 0.90
CA GLN A 65 -19.81 -7.51 1.18
C GLN A 65 -20.14 -8.28 -0.10
N VAL A 66 -19.21 -9.12 -0.55
CA VAL A 66 -19.41 -9.97 -1.74
C VAL A 66 -20.06 -11.29 -1.34
N ASP A 67 -19.57 -11.88 -0.24
CA ASP A 67 -20.10 -13.11 0.35
C ASP A 67 -19.99 -13.05 1.87
N SER A 68 -20.32 -14.12 2.57
CA SER A 68 -20.29 -14.16 4.03
C SER A 68 -18.89 -13.95 4.65
N GLN A 69 -17.82 -14.01 3.85
CA GLN A 69 -16.45 -13.94 4.35
C GLN A 69 -15.62 -12.81 3.71
N THR A 70 -16.06 -12.28 2.57
CA THR A 70 -15.27 -11.29 1.80
C THR A 70 -15.93 -9.92 1.86
N THR A 71 -15.25 -8.99 2.50
CA THR A 71 -15.60 -7.56 2.53
C THR A 71 -14.42 -6.74 2.08
N PHE A 72 -14.66 -5.62 1.42
CA PHE A 72 -13.63 -4.66 1.06
C PHE A 72 -14.14 -3.22 1.22
N PRO A 73 -13.25 -2.27 1.52
CA PRO A 73 -13.63 -0.87 1.65
C PRO A 73 -13.90 -0.25 0.27
N VAL A 74 -14.93 0.57 0.20
CA VAL A 74 -15.27 1.39 -0.97
C VAL A 74 -15.46 2.84 -0.56
N ILE A 75 -15.22 3.74 -1.47
CA ILE A 75 -15.28 5.19 -1.24
C ILE A 75 -16.04 5.88 -2.35
N GLY A 76 -16.71 6.96 -2.00
CA GLY A 76 -17.43 7.81 -2.95
C GLY A 76 -17.97 9.05 -2.26
N LYS A 77 -18.59 9.94 -3.03
CA LYS A 77 -19.35 11.03 -2.46
C LYS A 77 -20.60 10.49 -1.77
N SER A 78 -21.01 11.10 -0.67
CA SER A 78 -22.15 10.60 0.12
C SER A 78 -23.46 10.49 -0.67
N GLU A 79 -23.64 11.31 -1.70
CA GLU A 79 -24.82 11.30 -2.58
C GLU A 79 -25.00 9.99 -3.38
N VAL A 80 -23.93 9.21 -3.59
CA VAL A 80 -24.01 7.93 -4.31
C VAL A 80 -24.36 6.75 -3.40
N PHE A 81 -24.40 6.97 -2.08
CA PHE A 81 -24.78 5.97 -1.09
C PHE A 81 -26.21 6.20 -0.59
N THR A 82 -26.76 5.19 0.08
CA THR A 82 -28.12 5.26 0.64
C THR A 82 -28.23 6.32 1.74
N ASP A 83 -27.20 6.46 2.57
CA ASP A 83 -27.11 7.50 3.59
C ASP A 83 -26.42 8.75 3.02
N LYS A 84 -27.23 9.65 2.48
CA LYS A 84 -26.73 10.89 1.87
C LYS A 84 -26.15 11.90 2.86
N ASP A 85 -26.52 11.79 4.13
CA ASP A 85 -26.06 12.67 5.20
C ASP A 85 -24.81 12.11 5.90
N GLY A 86 -24.39 10.91 5.55
CA GLY A 86 -23.18 10.29 6.06
C GLY A 86 -21.91 10.91 5.51
N GLY A 87 -20.78 10.42 6.03
CA GLY A 87 -19.47 10.84 5.57
C GLY A 87 -18.96 12.12 6.20
N THR A 88 -17.85 12.59 5.69
CA THR A 88 -17.11 13.74 6.22
C THR A 88 -16.78 14.75 5.11
N VAL A 89 -16.80 16.01 5.46
CA VAL A 89 -16.55 17.10 4.52
C VAL A 89 -15.09 17.13 4.08
N LEU A 90 -14.87 17.18 2.77
CA LEU A 90 -13.55 17.34 2.18
C LEU A 90 -13.06 18.79 2.39
N THR A 91 -11.84 18.91 2.91
CA THR A 91 -11.19 20.20 3.13
C THR A 91 -10.46 20.69 1.88
N LYS A 92 -10.03 21.96 1.91
CA LYS A 92 -9.21 22.56 0.84
C LYS A 92 -7.82 21.90 0.69
N SER A 93 -7.34 21.22 1.71
CA SER A 93 -6.07 20.49 1.69
C SER A 93 -6.21 19.04 1.28
N ASP A 94 -7.32 18.67 0.65
CA ASP A 94 -7.61 17.30 0.17
C ASP A 94 -7.56 16.26 1.30
N THR A 95 -8.13 16.60 2.43
CA THR A 95 -8.24 15.72 3.59
C THR A 95 -9.66 15.64 4.10
N ILE A 96 -10.01 14.51 4.73
CA ILE A 96 -11.23 14.38 5.52
C ILE A 96 -10.85 13.98 6.95
N SER A 97 -11.64 14.44 7.92
CA SER A 97 -11.52 13.97 9.31
C SER A 97 -11.91 12.51 9.40
N PHE A 98 -11.07 11.69 10.03
CA PHE A 98 -11.28 10.25 10.11
C PHE A 98 -10.69 9.72 11.42
N ARG A 99 -11.56 9.33 12.34
CA ARG A 99 -11.19 9.03 13.72
C ARG A 99 -11.95 7.84 14.27
N GLY A 100 -11.48 7.33 15.41
CA GLY A 100 -12.16 6.31 16.18
C GLY A 100 -12.26 4.97 15.47
N ASN A 101 -13.37 4.31 15.62
CA ASN A 101 -13.59 2.97 15.08
C ASN A 101 -13.47 2.89 13.54
N GLN A 102 -13.89 3.92 12.83
CA GLN A 102 -13.78 3.97 11.38
C GLN A 102 -12.32 3.87 10.93
N ARG A 103 -11.44 4.60 11.61
CA ARG A 103 -10.01 4.56 11.36
C ARG A 103 -9.42 3.19 11.69
N THR A 104 -9.78 2.64 12.84
CA THR A 104 -9.31 1.32 13.29
C THR A 104 -9.70 0.22 12.31
N VAL A 105 -10.93 0.21 11.84
CA VAL A 105 -11.42 -0.78 10.87
C VAL A 105 -10.70 -0.64 9.53
N LEU A 106 -10.52 0.57 9.03
CA LEU A 106 -9.81 0.78 7.76
C LEU A 106 -8.34 0.35 7.83
N LEU A 107 -7.69 0.58 8.97
CA LEU A 107 -6.30 0.16 9.20
C LEU A 107 -6.11 -1.37 9.16
N GLU A 108 -7.15 -2.15 9.41
CA GLU A 108 -7.12 -3.61 9.24
C GLU A 108 -6.89 -4.01 7.78
N TYR A 109 -7.31 -3.17 6.83
CA TYR A 109 -7.10 -3.39 5.38
C TYR A 109 -5.77 -2.81 4.88
N GLY A 110 -5.25 -1.77 5.53
CA GLY A 110 -4.00 -1.12 5.17
C GLY A 110 -3.96 0.35 5.58
N ASN A 111 -2.85 1.02 5.31
CA ASN A 111 -2.64 2.43 5.61
C ASN A 111 -2.47 3.31 4.36
N LEU A 112 -2.28 2.70 3.21
CA LEU A 112 -2.14 3.37 1.92
C LEU A 112 -2.93 2.59 0.88
N PHE A 113 -3.77 3.28 0.12
CA PHE A 113 -4.68 2.67 -0.83
C PHE A 113 -4.60 3.37 -2.18
N GLU A 114 -4.91 2.63 -3.23
CA GLU A 114 -5.20 3.14 -4.56
C GLU A 114 -6.71 3.02 -4.83
N LEU A 115 -7.28 3.98 -5.54
CA LEU A 115 -8.68 3.94 -5.95
C LEU A 115 -8.81 3.22 -7.27
N GLU A 116 -9.61 2.15 -7.26
CA GLU A 116 -9.96 1.38 -8.44
C GLU A 116 -11.45 1.51 -8.74
N SER A 117 -11.81 1.74 -9.98
CA SER A 117 -13.21 1.87 -10.39
C SER A 117 -14.00 0.60 -10.09
N PHE A 118 -15.13 0.75 -9.42
CA PHE A 118 -15.97 -0.37 -9.00
C PHE A 118 -17.38 -0.26 -9.56
N LYS A 119 -18.07 0.84 -9.25
CA LYS A 119 -19.38 1.22 -9.74
C LYS A 119 -19.38 2.71 -10.08
N PRO A 120 -20.38 3.22 -10.84
CA PRO A 120 -20.46 4.65 -11.10
C PRO A 120 -20.41 5.48 -9.82
N GLY A 121 -19.38 6.32 -9.70
CA GLY A 121 -19.14 7.16 -8.52
C GLY A 121 -18.60 6.45 -7.28
N ILE A 122 -18.44 5.14 -7.32
CA ILE A 122 -17.92 4.34 -6.20
C ILE A 122 -16.63 3.64 -6.61
N PHE A 123 -15.60 3.78 -5.78
CA PHE A 123 -14.27 3.22 -6.00
C PHE A 123 -13.91 2.24 -4.92
N LYS A 124 -13.28 1.15 -5.31
CA LYS A 124 -12.68 0.19 -4.38
C LYS A 124 -11.35 0.73 -3.87
N LEU A 125 -11.11 0.62 -2.58
CA LEU A 125 -9.82 0.92 -1.96
C LEU A 125 -8.95 -0.33 -1.99
N VAL A 126 -7.90 -0.29 -2.81
CA VAL A 126 -6.95 -1.39 -2.97
C VAL A 126 -5.68 -1.08 -2.17
N PRO A 127 -5.33 -1.91 -1.16
CA PRO A 127 -4.13 -1.66 -0.37
C PRO A 127 -2.86 -1.74 -1.21
N ILE A 128 -1.93 -0.79 -1.01
CA ILE A 128 -0.61 -0.78 -1.66
C ILE A 128 0.43 -1.51 -0.78
N THR A 129 0.02 -2.53 -0.05
CA THR A 129 0.89 -3.34 0.81
C THR A 129 1.59 -4.47 0.08
N GLN A 130 1.08 -4.87 -1.08
CA GLN A 130 1.65 -5.99 -1.86
C GLN A 130 3.09 -5.78 -2.31
N LEU A 131 3.50 -4.53 -2.49
CA LEU A 131 4.89 -4.20 -2.81
C LEU A 131 5.84 -4.51 -1.65
N LYS A 132 5.39 -4.35 -0.42
CA LYS A 132 6.18 -4.62 0.78
C LYS A 132 6.35 -6.12 1.03
N ASP A 133 5.28 -6.88 0.86
CA ASP A 133 5.30 -8.34 1.02
C ASP A 133 6.15 -9.02 -0.05
N ASN A 134 6.07 -8.56 -1.30
CA ASN A 134 6.92 -9.05 -2.38
C ASN A 134 8.40 -8.77 -2.13
N LEU A 135 8.73 -7.61 -1.59
CA LEU A 135 10.11 -7.24 -1.25
C LEU A 135 10.68 -8.09 -0.11
N GLU A 136 9.87 -8.41 0.89
CA GLU A 136 10.28 -9.30 1.98
C GLU A 136 10.46 -10.73 1.51
N GLN A 137 9.65 -11.20 0.57
CA GLN A 137 9.80 -12.51 -0.06
C GLN A 137 11.05 -12.62 -0.93
N GLU A 138 11.30 -11.61 -1.78
CA GLU A 138 12.52 -11.55 -2.59
C GLU A 138 13.78 -11.52 -1.72
N LYS A 139 13.75 -10.81 -0.60
CA LYS A 139 14.85 -10.78 0.34
C LYS A 139 15.10 -12.14 0.99
N LYS A 140 14.05 -12.86 1.38
CA LYS A 140 14.16 -14.21 1.94
C LYS A 140 14.69 -15.22 0.92
N GLU A 141 14.27 -15.12 -0.33
CA GLU A 141 14.78 -15.98 -1.41
C GLU A 141 16.25 -15.72 -1.70
N LEU A 142 16.69 -14.46 -1.68
CA LEU A 142 18.11 -14.09 -1.84
C LEU A 142 18.96 -14.59 -0.68
N ASP A 143 18.49 -14.51 0.56
CA ASP A 143 19.19 -15.00 1.73
C ASP A 143 19.29 -16.54 1.69
N ASN A 144 18.27 -17.24 1.21
CA ASN A 144 18.29 -18.69 1.02
C ASN A 144 19.25 -19.11 -0.09
N LEU A 145 19.30 -18.39 -1.20
CA LEU A 145 20.24 -18.66 -2.29
C LEU A 145 21.70 -18.49 -1.84
N ASN A 146 21.98 -17.50 -1.04
CA ASN A 146 23.33 -17.27 -0.50
C ASN A 146 23.75 -18.37 0.49
N SER A 147 22.85 -18.93 1.27
CA SER A 147 23.15 -20.03 2.19
C SER A 147 23.34 -21.38 1.47
N ILE A 148 22.65 -21.60 0.35
CA ILE A 148 22.79 -22.82 -0.49
C ILE A 148 24.14 -22.82 -1.20
N ASP A 149 24.63 -21.70 -1.67
CA ASP A 149 25.93 -21.60 -2.34
C ASP A 149 27.11 -21.91 -1.40
N ASP A 150 27.01 -21.53 -0.14
CA ASP A 150 28.05 -21.85 0.86
C ASP A 150 28.11 -23.37 1.14
N ASP A 151 26.99 -24.06 1.19
CA ASP A 151 26.94 -25.53 1.39
C ASP A 151 27.45 -26.32 0.18
N LEU A 152 27.24 -25.79 -1.03
CA LEU A 152 27.70 -26.43 -2.26
C LEU A 152 29.22 -26.40 -2.45
N PHE A 153 29.89 -25.37 -1.94
CA PHE A 153 31.34 -25.23 -2.05
C PHE A 153 32.11 -26.07 -1.04
N ASP A 154 31.54 -26.37 0.10
CA ASP A 154 32.17 -27.19 1.16
C ASP A 154 32.17 -28.67 0.84
N ASP A 155 31.27 -29.14 -0.02
CA ASP A 155 31.09 -30.59 -0.36
C ASP A 155 31.73 -31.00 -1.70
N LEU A 156 32.46 -30.11 -2.38
CA LEU A 156 33.10 -30.46 -3.64
C LEU A 156 34.52 -30.98 -3.40
N PRO A 157 34.77 -32.30 -3.61
CA PRO A 157 36.08 -32.92 -3.37
C PRO A 157 37.09 -32.71 -4.51
N PHE A 158 36.87 -31.74 -5.37
CA PHE A 158 37.65 -31.52 -6.60
C PHE A 158 38.94 -30.71 -6.43
N PHE A 159 39.25 -30.24 -5.24
CA PHE A 159 40.36 -29.35 -5.01
C PHE A 159 41.44 -29.95 -4.10
N ASN A 160 41.76 -31.19 -4.35
CA ASN A 160 42.95 -31.83 -3.77
C ASN A 160 44.20 -31.56 -4.61
#